data_028fc8b81a5eb93920ebcb2f97a797e7
#
_entry.id   028fc8b81a5eb93920ebcb2f97a797e7
#
_cell.length_a   1.000
_cell.length_b   1.000
_cell.length_c   1.000
_cell.angle_alpha   90.00
_cell.angle_beta   90.00
_cell.angle_gamma   90.00
#
_symmetry.space_group_name_H-M   'P 1'
#
loop_
_entity.id
_entity.type
_entity.pdbx_description
1 polymer ?
#
loop_
_entity_poly.entity_id
_entity_poly.type
_entity_poly.pdbx_seq_one_letter_code
_entity_poly.pdbx_strand_id
1 'polypeptide(L)'
;MSNTAATRPLQVGLLLFPALDQLDFTGPFEVLSRMPDTSLHLLWKDTAPIKDMMGLVLQPTMAFKDAPPLDVLVVPGGYGQQALMEDTEVIEFVKAQGERAKYVVSVCTGALVLGAAGLLKGYRATTHWTAVSLLGHLGATHVDQRVVVDRNRVTCGGVTSGIDGALALVALLRGEQAAQEIQLYMEYSPAPPFNSGSPGKAPAAVLETVTKRAEKMLLAREETCKRVAARLGL
;
A
#
# COMPACT_ATOMS: atom_id res chain seq x y z
N MET A 1 -26.19 25.35 22.43
CA MET A 1 -26.03 25.08 21.00
C MET A 1 -24.53 25.10 20.73
N SER A 2 -23.90 23.92 20.73
CA SER A 2 -22.46 23.80 20.46
C SER A 2 -22.26 23.95 18.95
N ASN A 3 -21.59 25.02 18.58
CA ASN A 3 -21.16 25.30 17.19
C ASN A 3 -20.00 24.34 16.88
N THR A 4 -20.31 23.09 16.50
CA THR A 4 -19.31 22.20 15.94
C THR A 4 -19.00 22.73 14.54
N ALA A 5 -17.88 23.46 14.43
CA ALA A 5 -17.32 23.78 13.12
C ALA A 5 -17.24 22.49 12.31
N ALA A 6 -17.92 22.44 11.17
CA ALA A 6 -17.91 21.28 10.28
C ALA A 6 -16.44 21.00 9.90
N THR A 7 -15.87 19.94 10.45
CA THR A 7 -14.51 19.52 10.09
C THR A 7 -14.56 19.06 8.64
N ARG A 8 -13.61 19.54 7.82
CA ARG A 8 -13.54 19.10 6.42
C ARG A 8 -13.37 17.58 6.34
N PRO A 9 -13.94 16.93 5.32
CA PRO A 9 -13.71 15.50 5.09
C PRO A 9 -12.22 15.18 4.96
N LEU A 10 -11.79 14.02 5.48
CA LEU A 10 -10.44 13.51 5.27
C LEU A 10 -10.19 13.27 3.79
N GLN A 11 -9.08 13.77 3.28
CA GLN A 11 -8.65 13.57 1.90
C GLN A 11 -7.79 12.31 1.83
N VAL A 12 -8.30 11.26 1.22
CA VAL A 12 -7.62 9.96 1.07
C VAL A 12 -7.28 9.75 -0.39
N GLY A 13 -5.99 9.69 -0.70
CA GLY A 13 -5.50 9.37 -2.04
C GLY A 13 -5.07 7.91 -2.15
N LEU A 14 -5.58 7.21 -3.15
CA LEU A 14 -5.15 5.87 -3.50
C LEU A 14 -4.44 5.94 -4.85
N LEU A 15 -3.17 5.51 -4.88
CA LEU A 15 -2.38 5.51 -6.10
C LEU A 15 -2.85 4.39 -7.03
N LEU A 16 -3.09 4.73 -8.30
CA LEU A 16 -3.30 3.78 -9.39
C LEU A 16 -2.09 3.84 -10.33
N PHE A 17 -1.74 2.73 -10.97
CA PHE A 17 -0.68 2.71 -11.97
C PHE A 17 -0.78 1.46 -12.87
N PRO A 18 -0.21 1.47 -14.09
CA PRO A 18 -0.24 0.31 -14.96
C PRO A 18 0.41 -0.93 -14.33
N ALA A 19 -0.22 -2.09 -14.50
CA ALA A 19 0.20 -3.38 -13.95
C ALA A 19 0.29 -3.43 -12.40
N LEU A 20 -0.55 -2.63 -11.69
CA LEU A 20 -0.76 -2.83 -10.25
C LEU A 20 -1.45 -4.17 -9.97
N ASP A 21 -1.37 -4.67 -8.75
CA ASP A 21 -2.27 -5.72 -8.27
C ASP A 21 -3.57 -5.05 -7.80
N GLN A 22 -4.68 -5.35 -8.49
CA GLN A 22 -5.93 -4.65 -8.24
C GLN A 22 -6.45 -4.82 -6.80
N LEU A 23 -6.21 -5.98 -6.16
CA LEU A 23 -6.71 -6.20 -4.81
C LEU A 23 -5.91 -5.43 -3.75
N ASP A 24 -4.62 -5.13 -4.02
CA ASP A 24 -3.83 -4.22 -3.19
C ASP A 24 -4.46 -2.82 -3.09
N PHE A 25 -5.22 -2.44 -4.12
CA PHE A 25 -5.95 -1.20 -4.24
C PHE A 25 -7.41 -1.36 -3.81
N THR A 26 -8.16 -2.33 -4.40
CA THR A 26 -9.60 -2.47 -4.16
C THR A 26 -9.93 -2.94 -2.74
N GLY A 27 -9.06 -3.72 -2.11
CA GLY A 27 -9.22 -4.12 -0.71
C GLY A 27 -9.27 -2.93 0.25
N PRO A 28 -8.25 -2.07 0.30
CA PRO A 28 -8.31 -0.83 1.07
C PRO A 28 -9.41 0.12 0.62
N PHE A 29 -9.66 0.23 -0.69
CA PHE A 29 -10.73 1.08 -1.22
C PHE A 29 -12.08 0.68 -0.66
N GLU A 30 -12.40 -0.61 -0.62
CA GLU A 30 -13.67 -1.15 -0.10
C GLU A 30 -13.89 -0.75 1.36
N VAL A 31 -12.86 -0.81 2.19
CA VAL A 31 -12.92 -0.40 3.60
C VAL A 31 -13.02 1.12 3.74
N LEU A 32 -12.13 1.86 3.07
CA LEU A 32 -11.99 3.30 3.26
C LEU A 32 -13.16 4.08 2.63
N SER A 33 -13.82 3.52 1.60
CA SER A 33 -15.02 4.12 1.00
C SER A 33 -16.21 4.16 1.97
N ARG A 34 -16.19 3.35 3.04
CA ARG A 34 -17.21 3.32 4.09
C ARG A 34 -16.83 4.14 5.32
N MET A 35 -15.61 4.68 5.35
CA MET A 35 -15.19 5.50 6.48
C MET A 35 -15.93 6.85 6.48
N PRO A 36 -16.59 7.25 7.58
CA PRO A 36 -17.33 8.50 7.65
C PRO A 36 -16.46 9.73 7.36
N ASP A 37 -17.08 10.78 6.83
CA ASP A 37 -16.44 12.08 6.57
C ASP A 37 -15.12 11.95 5.79
N THR A 38 -15.15 11.22 4.67
CA THR A 38 -13.98 10.93 3.85
C THR A 38 -14.26 11.21 2.38
N SER A 39 -13.31 11.84 1.71
CA SER A 39 -13.26 11.99 0.26
C SER A 39 -12.15 11.13 -0.31
N LEU A 40 -12.48 10.23 -1.25
CA LEU A 40 -11.51 9.35 -1.90
C LEU A 40 -11.10 9.89 -3.26
N HIS A 41 -9.82 9.85 -3.55
CA HIS A 41 -9.23 10.25 -4.82
C HIS A 41 -8.41 9.08 -5.39
N LEU A 42 -8.77 8.65 -6.59
CA LEU A 42 -8.05 7.61 -7.34
C LEU A 42 -7.05 8.34 -8.24
N LEU A 43 -5.77 8.24 -7.91
CA LEU A 43 -4.75 9.18 -8.39
C LEU A 43 -3.77 8.52 -9.35
N TRP A 44 -3.56 9.16 -10.49
CA TRP A 44 -2.47 8.84 -11.42
C TRP A 44 -1.97 10.12 -12.11
N LYS A 45 -1.00 9.99 -13.00
CA LYS A 45 -0.45 11.10 -13.81
C LYS A 45 -1.52 11.81 -14.63
N ASP A 46 -2.50 11.04 -15.11
CA ASP A 46 -3.66 11.51 -15.86
C ASP A 46 -4.90 10.66 -15.50
N THR A 47 -6.02 10.92 -16.15
CA THR A 47 -7.27 10.20 -15.91
C THR A 47 -7.60 9.17 -16.99
N ALA A 48 -6.63 8.79 -17.84
CA ALA A 48 -6.82 7.72 -18.82
C ALA A 48 -6.98 6.36 -18.13
N PRO A 49 -7.81 5.46 -18.67
CA PRO A 49 -7.94 4.11 -18.12
C PRO A 49 -6.61 3.36 -18.13
N ILE A 50 -6.32 2.65 -17.05
CA ILE A 50 -5.15 1.80 -16.89
C ILE A 50 -5.56 0.34 -16.73
N LYS A 51 -4.67 -0.57 -17.09
CA LYS A 51 -4.87 -2.01 -16.87
C LYS A 51 -4.01 -2.47 -15.69
N ASP A 52 -4.62 -3.27 -14.82
CA ASP A 52 -3.90 -4.00 -13.81
C ASP A 52 -3.00 -5.10 -14.45
N MET A 53 -2.29 -5.85 -13.62
CA MET A 53 -1.37 -6.90 -14.09
C MET A 53 -2.08 -8.09 -14.77
N MET A 54 -3.41 -8.22 -14.65
CA MET A 54 -4.20 -9.31 -15.23
C MET A 54 -5.20 -8.82 -16.28
N GLY A 55 -5.23 -7.51 -16.59
CA GLY A 55 -6.05 -6.93 -17.65
C GLY A 55 -7.34 -6.27 -17.21
N LEU A 56 -7.63 -6.21 -15.89
CA LEU A 56 -8.76 -5.43 -15.37
C LEU A 56 -8.51 -3.94 -15.63
N VAL A 57 -9.51 -3.27 -16.19
CA VAL A 57 -9.44 -1.83 -16.48
C VAL A 57 -9.93 -1.05 -15.26
N LEU A 58 -9.10 -0.13 -14.80
CA LEU A 58 -9.37 0.81 -13.71
C LEU A 58 -9.18 2.23 -14.25
N GLN A 59 -9.94 3.18 -13.72
CA GLN A 59 -9.86 4.57 -14.16
C GLN A 59 -9.54 5.49 -12.99
N PRO A 60 -8.44 6.25 -13.04
CA PRO A 60 -8.18 7.32 -12.08
C PRO A 60 -9.27 8.39 -12.15
N THR A 61 -9.63 8.94 -10.99
CA THR A 61 -10.63 10.02 -10.93
C THR A 61 -9.99 11.42 -10.94
N MET A 62 -8.65 11.48 -10.75
CA MET A 62 -7.94 12.74 -10.62
C MET A 62 -6.48 12.60 -11.02
N ALA A 63 -5.92 13.59 -11.70
CA ALA A 63 -4.49 13.65 -12.00
C ALA A 63 -3.69 14.16 -10.80
N PHE A 64 -2.40 13.81 -10.72
CA PHE A 64 -1.50 14.26 -9.64
C PHE A 64 -1.49 15.78 -9.44
N LYS A 65 -1.49 16.55 -10.53
CA LYS A 65 -1.46 18.02 -10.49
C LYS A 65 -2.70 18.64 -9.85
N ASP A 66 -3.81 17.92 -9.84
CA ASP A 66 -5.11 18.38 -9.32
C ASP A 66 -5.37 17.86 -7.90
N ALA A 67 -4.49 17.00 -7.38
CA ALA A 67 -4.66 16.35 -6.08
C ALA A 67 -4.59 17.38 -4.93
N PRO A 68 -5.56 17.37 -4.01
CA PRO A 68 -5.48 18.18 -2.80
C PRO A 68 -4.35 17.68 -1.88
N PRO A 69 -3.96 18.46 -0.86
CA PRO A 69 -3.16 17.93 0.24
C PRO A 69 -3.87 16.75 0.89
N LEU A 70 -3.24 15.57 0.86
CA LEU A 70 -3.83 14.34 1.38
C LEU A 70 -3.63 14.21 2.90
N ASP A 71 -4.66 13.73 3.59
CA ASP A 71 -4.56 13.28 4.99
C ASP A 71 -4.06 11.83 5.06
N VAL A 72 -4.38 11.02 4.05
CA VAL A 72 -3.93 9.63 3.92
C VAL A 72 -3.48 9.38 2.48
N LEU A 73 -2.31 8.75 2.33
CA LEU A 73 -1.81 8.24 1.05
C LEU A 73 -1.75 6.72 1.11
N VAL A 74 -2.37 6.03 0.15
CA VAL A 74 -2.34 4.57 0.01
C VAL A 74 -1.60 4.20 -1.27
N VAL A 75 -0.56 3.36 -1.15
CA VAL A 75 0.28 2.92 -2.26
C VAL A 75 0.20 1.39 -2.39
N PRO A 76 -0.47 0.86 -3.42
CA PRO A 76 -0.53 -0.56 -3.70
C PRO A 76 0.77 -1.09 -4.33
N GLY A 77 0.89 -2.40 -4.41
CA GLY A 77 1.96 -3.07 -5.14
C GLY A 77 1.50 -3.62 -6.49
N GLY A 78 2.22 -4.62 -6.98
CA GLY A 78 2.00 -5.25 -8.28
C GLY A 78 3.26 -5.33 -9.12
N TYR A 79 3.16 -5.78 -10.36
CA TYR A 79 4.33 -5.90 -11.24
C TYR A 79 4.86 -4.54 -11.70
N GLY A 80 3.98 -3.56 -11.94
CA GLY A 80 4.36 -2.21 -12.36
C GLY A 80 5.11 -1.41 -11.30
N GLN A 81 5.05 -1.82 -10.03
CA GLN A 81 5.66 -1.14 -8.90
C GLN A 81 7.17 -0.86 -9.10
N GLN A 82 7.90 -1.78 -9.74
CA GLN A 82 9.34 -1.63 -9.93
C GLN A 82 9.69 -0.38 -10.76
N ALA A 83 8.95 -0.14 -11.84
CA ALA A 83 9.17 1.04 -12.69
C ALA A 83 8.90 2.36 -11.93
N LEU A 84 7.95 2.36 -11.00
CA LEU A 84 7.63 3.55 -10.21
C LEU A 84 8.79 4.01 -9.33
N MET A 85 9.65 3.09 -8.85
CA MET A 85 10.77 3.45 -7.97
C MET A 85 11.80 4.36 -8.62
N GLU A 86 11.84 4.39 -9.96
CA GLU A 86 12.76 5.21 -10.77
C GLU A 86 12.00 6.28 -11.60
N ASP A 87 10.69 6.35 -11.48
CA ASP A 87 9.85 7.38 -12.10
C ASP A 87 9.83 8.65 -11.24
N THR A 88 10.54 9.66 -11.69
CA THR A 88 10.74 10.91 -10.93
C THR A 88 9.41 11.56 -10.55
N GLU A 89 8.46 11.68 -11.48
CA GLU A 89 7.17 12.30 -11.22
C GLU A 89 6.39 11.57 -10.13
N VAL A 90 6.37 10.23 -10.18
CA VAL A 90 5.69 9.42 -9.16
C VAL A 90 6.37 9.55 -7.81
N ILE A 91 7.71 9.47 -7.77
CA ILE A 91 8.45 9.53 -6.50
C ILE A 91 8.34 10.92 -5.86
N GLU A 92 8.40 12.00 -6.64
CA GLU A 92 8.20 13.35 -6.13
C GLU A 92 6.78 13.55 -5.59
N PHE A 93 5.76 13.07 -6.30
CA PHE A 93 4.37 13.12 -5.82
C PHE A 93 4.19 12.35 -4.52
N VAL A 94 4.62 11.07 -4.49
CA VAL A 94 4.51 10.20 -3.30
C VAL A 94 5.24 10.81 -2.11
N LYS A 95 6.45 11.35 -2.33
CA LYS A 95 7.23 12.02 -1.30
C LYS A 95 6.51 13.25 -0.76
N ALA A 96 6.13 14.17 -1.63
CA ALA A 96 5.49 15.43 -1.25
C ALA A 96 4.17 15.22 -0.49
N GLN A 97 3.34 14.27 -0.93
CA GLN A 97 2.11 13.92 -0.21
C GLN A 97 2.39 13.16 1.08
N GLY A 98 3.31 12.18 1.06
CA GLY A 98 3.61 11.34 2.21
C GLY A 98 4.32 12.05 3.36
N GLU A 99 5.08 13.12 3.10
CA GLU A 99 5.73 13.93 4.14
C GLU A 99 4.71 14.74 4.97
N ARG A 100 3.58 15.11 4.39
CA ARG A 100 2.53 15.91 5.05
C ARG A 100 1.32 15.10 5.50
N ALA A 101 1.13 13.90 4.98
CA ALA A 101 -0.01 13.06 5.31
C ALA A 101 0.00 12.64 6.80
N LYS A 102 -1.19 12.58 7.40
CA LYS A 102 -1.38 12.03 8.75
C LYS A 102 -0.96 10.56 8.82
N TYR A 103 -1.32 9.79 7.77
CA TYR A 103 -0.91 8.39 7.62
C TYR A 103 -0.49 8.10 6.17
N VAL A 104 0.54 7.26 6.04
CA VAL A 104 0.97 6.70 4.76
C VAL A 104 0.86 5.18 4.86
N VAL A 105 0.13 4.61 3.91
CA VAL A 105 -0.21 3.19 3.88
C VAL A 105 0.42 2.54 2.65
N SER A 106 0.94 1.34 2.80
CA SER A 106 1.33 0.51 1.67
C SER A 106 0.76 -0.88 1.77
N VAL A 107 0.45 -1.47 0.62
CA VAL A 107 0.08 -2.88 0.52
C VAL A 107 1.09 -3.58 -0.37
N CYS A 108 1.46 -4.82 0.01
CA CYS A 108 2.34 -5.66 -0.79
C CYS A 108 3.67 -4.92 -1.10
N THR A 109 4.10 -4.92 -2.35
CA THR A 109 5.33 -4.24 -2.79
C THR A 109 5.21 -2.71 -2.91
N GLY A 110 4.06 -2.13 -2.60
CA GLY A 110 3.91 -0.67 -2.44
C GLY A 110 4.87 -0.08 -1.39
N ALA A 111 5.28 -0.87 -0.40
CA ALA A 111 6.30 -0.47 0.57
C ALA A 111 7.64 -0.10 -0.08
N LEU A 112 8.00 -0.74 -1.20
CA LEU A 112 9.24 -0.41 -1.92
C LEU A 112 9.15 0.96 -2.61
N VAL A 113 7.97 1.37 -3.08
CA VAL A 113 7.74 2.72 -3.61
C VAL A 113 7.87 3.76 -2.50
N LEU A 114 7.26 3.50 -1.33
CA LEU A 114 7.43 4.36 -0.16
C LEU A 114 8.91 4.47 0.25
N GLY A 115 9.64 3.35 0.23
CA GLY A 115 11.07 3.33 0.49
C GLY A 115 11.86 4.16 -0.52
N ALA A 116 11.53 4.04 -1.81
CA ALA A 116 12.17 4.81 -2.89
C ALA A 116 11.91 6.32 -2.80
N ALA A 117 10.78 6.71 -2.21
CA ALA A 117 10.45 8.09 -1.86
C ALA A 117 11.11 8.57 -0.54
N GLY A 118 11.90 7.71 0.14
CA GLY A 118 12.56 8.02 1.41
C GLY A 118 11.63 7.99 2.64
N LEU A 119 10.39 7.57 2.48
CA LEU A 119 9.34 7.64 3.51
C LEU A 119 9.41 6.50 4.55
N LEU A 120 10.29 5.50 4.34
CA LEU A 120 10.44 4.36 5.27
C LEU A 120 11.81 4.35 5.99
N LYS A 121 12.69 5.32 5.75
CA LYS A 121 13.98 5.38 6.42
C LYS A 121 13.80 5.48 7.95
N GLY A 122 14.36 4.50 8.68
CA GLY A 122 14.26 4.40 10.14
C GLY A 122 12.87 4.01 10.67
N TYR A 123 12.02 3.43 9.81
CA TYR A 123 10.74 2.85 10.20
C TYR A 123 10.81 1.33 10.24
N ARG A 124 10.01 0.73 11.11
CA ARG A 124 9.65 -0.69 11.06
C ARG A 124 8.57 -0.85 9.99
N ALA A 125 8.72 -1.85 9.14
CA ALA A 125 7.80 -2.07 8.02
C ALA A 125 7.68 -3.54 7.65
N THR A 126 6.61 -3.87 6.94
CA THR A 126 6.45 -5.14 6.23
C THR A 126 6.15 -4.88 4.75
N THR A 127 6.22 -5.93 3.95
CA THR A 127 5.92 -5.94 2.53
C THR A 127 5.50 -7.35 2.11
N HIS A 128 5.23 -7.58 0.83
CA HIS A 128 5.01 -8.95 0.33
C HIS A 128 6.21 -9.84 0.69
N TRP A 129 5.93 -11.08 1.16
CA TRP A 129 6.94 -12.00 1.69
C TRP A 129 8.12 -12.25 0.76
N THR A 130 7.92 -12.23 -0.58
CA THR A 130 9.00 -12.37 -1.56
C THR A 130 9.96 -11.18 -1.62
N ALA A 131 9.59 -10.04 -1.04
CA ALA A 131 10.33 -8.79 -1.15
C ALA A 131 10.84 -8.26 0.21
N VAL A 132 10.68 -9.02 1.30
CA VAL A 132 11.06 -8.58 2.66
C VAL A 132 12.54 -8.23 2.79
N SER A 133 13.42 -8.97 2.10
CA SER A 133 14.86 -8.70 2.08
C SER A 133 15.22 -7.33 1.48
N LEU A 134 14.34 -6.77 0.64
CA LEU A 134 14.59 -5.52 -0.07
C LEU A 134 14.36 -4.28 0.80
N LEU A 135 13.59 -4.39 1.89
CA LEU A 135 13.30 -3.27 2.78
C LEU A 135 14.56 -2.66 3.40
N GLY A 136 15.55 -3.51 3.73
CA GLY A 136 16.82 -3.06 4.29
C GLY A 136 17.61 -2.12 3.38
N HIS A 137 17.60 -2.35 2.06
CA HIS A 137 18.21 -1.44 1.08
C HIS A 137 17.60 -0.04 1.09
N LEU A 138 16.33 0.07 1.49
CA LEU A 138 15.56 1.32 1.50
C LEU A 138 15.48 1.94 2.91
N GLY A 139 16.33 1.48 3.83
CA GLY A 139 16.49 2.04 5.17
C GLY A 139 15.37 1.67 6.15
N ALA A 140 14.53 0.68 5.84
CA ALA A 140 13.49 0.18 6.73
C ALA A 140 13.92 -1.10 7.46
N THR A 141 13.40 -1.31 8.67
CA THR A 141 13.58 -2.56 9.42
C THR A 141 12.38 -3.46 9.20
N HIS A 142 12.57 -4.64 8.61
CA HIS A 142 11.50 -5.61 8.42
C HIS A 142 10.96 -6.16 9.76
N VAL A 143 9.64 -6.27 9.86
CA VAL A 143 8.92 -6.95 10.94
C VAL A 143 8.02 -8.01 10.31
N ASP A 144 8.14 -9.25 10.77
CA ASP A 144 7.32 -10.37 10.30
C ASP A 144 5.92 -10.32 10.92
N GLN A 145 5.12 -9.37 10.42
CA GLN A 145 3.72 -9.19 10.79
C GLN A 145 2.90 -8.90 9.54
N ARG A 146 1.63 -9.31 9.56
CA ARG A 146 0.70 -9.09 8.45
C ARG A 146 0.41 -7.61 8.20
N VAL A 147 0.30 -6.83 9.28
CA VAL A 147 0.18 -5.37 9.29
C VAL A 147 1.13 -4.81 10.34
N VAL A 148 1.94 -3.85 9.95
CA VAL A 148 2.86 -3.13 10.84
C VAL A 148 2.44 -1.67 10.90
N VAL A 149 2.12 -1.21 12.09
CA VAL A 149 1.90 0.21 12.39
C VAL A 149 3.15 0.71 13.12
N ASP A 150 3.85 1.66 12.52
CA ASP A 150 4.96 2.35 13.17
C ASP A 150 4.78 3.86 12.98
N ARG A 151 4.47 4.53 14.07
CA ARG A 151 4.12 5.96 14.07
C ARG A 151 2.98 6.22 13.07
N ASN A 152 3.24 6.95 12.01
CA ASN A 152 2.24 7.24 10.97
C ASN A 152 2.45 6.43 9.68
N ARG A 153 3.15 5.32 9.73
CA ARG A 153 3.27 4.36 8.62
C ARG A 153 2.47 3.11 8.94
N VAL A 154 1.60 2.72 8.02
CA VAL A 154 0.86 1.45 8.07
C VAL A 154 1.29 0.65 6.87
N THR A 155 2.06 -0.41 7.08
CA THR A 155 2.54 -1.26 6.00
C THR A 155 1.91 -2.65 6.10
N CYS A 156 1.44 -3.17 4.98
CA CYS A 156 0.72 -4.42 4.89
C CYS A 156 1.51 -5.43 4.05
N GLY A 157 1.47 -6.69 4.44
CA GLY A 157 2.13 -7.79 3.74
C GLY A 157 1.54 -8.07 2.35
N GLY A 158 1.30 -9.33 2.02
CA GLY A 158 0.77 -9.70 0.69
C GLY A 158 -0.70 -9.33 0.53
N VAL A 159 -1.04 -9.07 -0.65
CA VAL A 159 -2.32 -8.72 -1.32
C VAL A 159 -3.52 -8.49 -0.40
N THR A 160 -4.06 -9.56 0.19
CA THR A 160 -5.27 -9.51 1.04
C THR A 160 -5.08 -8.77 2.36
N SER A 161 -3.83 -8.52 2.80
CA SER A 161 -3.54 -7.80 4.05
C SER A 161 -3.90 -6.32 3.98
N GLY A 162 -4.13 -5.79 2.78
CA GLY A 162 -4.62 -4.43 2.60
C GLY A 162 -5.98 -4.17 3.25
N ILE A 163 -6.85 -5.19 3.34
CA ILE A 163 -8.14 -5.10 4.04
C ILE A 163 -7.91 -4.93 5.54
N ASP A 164 -7.04 -5.78 6.13
CA ASP A 164 -6.72 -5.71 7.56
C ASP A 164 -6.05 -4.36 7.91
N GLY A 165 -5.12 -3.91 7.07
CA GLY A 165 -4.44 -2.64 7.24
C GLY A 165 -5.36 -1.43 7.14
N ALA A 166 -6.34 -1.48 6.24
CA ALA A 166 -7.34 -0.42 6.11
C ALA A 166 -8.28 -0.39 7.32
N LEU A 167 -8.71 -1.55 7.85
CA LEU A 167 -9.49 -1.61 9.10
C LEU A 167 -8.70 -1.08 10.29
N ALA A 168 -7.41 -1.44 10.40
CA ALA A 168 -6.53 -0.87 11.42
C ALA A 168 -6.40 0.66 11.29
N LEU A 169 -6.29 1.18 10.07
CA LEU A 169 -6.26 2.62 9.82
C LEU A 169 -7.57 3.31 10.20
N VAL A 170 -8.72 2.72 9.90
CA VAL A 170 -10.03 3.24 10.33
C VAL A 170 -10.08 3.32 11.85
N ALA A 171 -9.63 2.28 12.56
CA ALA A 171 -9.57 2.29 14.02
C ALA A 171 -8.70 3.45 14.56
N LEU A 172 -7.56 3.72 13.94
CA LEU A 172 -6.69 4.85 14.29
C LEU A 172 -7.31 6.23 14.03
N LEU A 173 -8.12 6.35 12.98
CA LEU A 173 -8.70 7.63 12.53
C LEU A 173 -10.09 7.93 13.10
N ARG A 174 -10.90 6.90 13.36
CA ARG A 174 -12.33 6.99 13.72
C ARG A 174 -12.71 6.16 14.95
N GLY A 175 -11.75 5.42 15.53
CA GLY A 175 -11.99 4.52 16.67
C GLY A 175 -12.37 3.11 16.26
N GLU A 176 -12.21 2.18 17.20
CA GLU A 176 -12.44 0.75 16.98
C GLU A 176 -13.88 0.41 16.59
N GLN A 177 -14.85 1.12 17.15
CA GLN A 177 -16.26 0.87 16.83
C GLN A 177 -16.54 1.08 15.35
N ALA A 178 -16.05 2.18 14.75
CA ALA A 178 -16.23 2.44 13.32
C ALA A 178 -15.57 1.36 12.45
N ALA A 179 -14.39 0.87 12.83
CA ALA A 179 -13.74 -0.21 12.13
C ALA A 179 -14.52 -1.53 12.23
N GLN A 180 -15.07 -1.86 13.39
CA GLN A 180 -15.88 -3.06 13.61
C GLN A 180 -17.22 -3.00 12.85
N GLU A 181 -17.86 -1.83 12.78
CA GLU A 181 -19.09 -1.63 11.98
C GLU A 181 -18.82 -1.87 10.50
N ILE A 182 -17.69 -1.36 9.95
CA ILE A 182 -17.30 -1.58 8.57
C ILE A 182 -16.98 -3.06 8.35
N GLN A 183 -16.21 -3.69 9.23
CA GLN A 183 -15.87 -5.11 9.14
C GLN A 183 -17.12 -5.99 9.11
N LEU A 184 -18.07 -5.72 10.01
CA LEU A 184 -19.34 -6.45 10.06
C LEU A 184 -20.18 -6.24 8.81
N TYR A 185 -20.28 -4.99 8.32
CA TYR A 185 -21.03 -4.68 7.10
C TYR A 185 -20.47 -5.41 5.88
N MET A 186 -19.13 -5.53 5.80
CA MET A 186 -18.45 -6.27 4.73
C MET A 186 -18.50 -7.79 4.91
N GLU A 187 -18.99 -8.29 6.06
CA GLU A 187 -18.90 -9.70 6.44
C GLU A 187 -17.45 -10.24 6.33
N TYR A 188 -16.47 -9.39 6.64
CA TYR A 188 -15.07 -9.78 6.55
C TYR A 188 -14.69 -10.73 7.68
N SER A 189 -14.97 -12.03 7.45
CA SER A 189 -14.67 -13.16 8.35
C SER A 189 -13.98 -14.27 7.56
N PRO A 190 -12.70 -14.11 7.16
CA PRO A 190 -12.04 -15.00 6.21
C PRO A 190 -11.87 -16.42 6.77
N ALA A 191 -12.29 -17.40 5.97
CA ALA A 191 -12.16 -18.84 6.25
C ALA A 191 -11.56 -19.56 5.04
N PRO A 192 -10.26 -19.40 4.76
CA PRO A 192 -9.62 -20.00 3.59
C PRO A 192 -9.64 -21.54 3.67
N PRO A 193 -9.89 -22.23 2.53
CA PRO A 193 -9.99 -23.69 2.52
C PRO A 193 -8.65 -24.39 2.72
N PHE A 194 -7.53 -23.67 2.60
CA PHE A 194 -6.17 -24.20 2.76
C PHE A 194 -5.38 -23.37 3.74
N ASN A 195 -4.46 -24.00 4.47
CA ASN A 195 -3.55 -23.33 5.39
C ASN A 195 -2.18 -23.07 4.75
N SER A 196 -2.18 -22.43 3.57
CA SER A 196 -0.96 -22.14 2.78
C SER A 196 -0.75 -20.62 2.54
N GLY A 197 -1.40 -19.79 3.33
CA GLY A 197 -1.41 -18.34 3.13
C GLY A 197 -0.15 -17.59 3.58
N SER A 198 0.87 -18.30 4.07
CA SER A 198 2.16 -17.69 4.43
C SER A 198 3.30 -18.71 4.25
N PRO A 199 4.56 -18.24 4.05
CA PRO A 199 5.71 -19.14 3.86
C PRO A 199 5.88 -20.19 4.96
N GLY A 200 5.69 -19.80 6.21
CA GLY A 200 5.82 -20.72 7.36
C GLY A 200 4.70 -21.74 7.52
N LYS A 201 3.60 -21.62 6.77
CA LYS A 201 2.44 -22.53 6.80
C LYS A 201 2.28 -23.34 5.52
N ALA A 202 2.87 -22.87 4.41
CA ALA A 202 2.75 -23.54 3.12
C ALA A 202 3.53 -24.88 3.11
N PRO A 203 3.03 -25.93 2.45
CA PRO A 203 3.81 -27.11 2.16
C PRO A 203 5.11 -26.78 1.41
N ALA A 204 6.22 -27.44 1.73
CA ALA A 204 7.53 -27.12 1.16
C ALA A 204 7.55 -27.08 -0.38
N ALA A 205 6.92 -28.04 -1.04
CA ALA A 205 6.85 -28.08 -2.52
C ALA A 205 6.06 -26.90 -3.12
N VAL A 206 5.03 -26.41 -2.41
CA VAL A 206 4.26 -25.22 -2.82
C VAL A 206 5.13 -23.97 -2.66
N LEU A 207 5.80 -23.84 -1.52
CA LEU A 207 6.72 -22.72 -1.26
C LEU A 207 7.84 -22.67 -2.29
N GLU A 208 8.50 -23.80 -2.56
CA GLU A 208 9.57 -23.89 -3.57
C GLU A 208 9.08 -23.44 -4.94
N THR A 209 7.92 -23.95 -5.37
CA THR A 209 7.35 -23.61 -6.69
C THR A 209 7.08 -22.11 -6.82
N VAL A 210 6.48 -21.50 -5.79
CA VAL A 210 6.15 -20.06 -5.82
C VAL A 210 7.41 -19.20 -5.72
N THR A 211 8.38 -19.58 -4.88
CA THR A 211 9.68 -18.90 -4.78
C THR A 211 10.40 -18.88 -6.13
N LYS A 212 10.48 -20.03 -6.80
CA LYS A 212 11.13 -20.16 -8.10
C LYS A 212 10.46 -19.28 -9.18
N ARG A 213 9.13 -19.16 -9.17
CA ARG A 213 8.41 -18.26 -10.08
C ARG A 213 8.71 -16.78 -9.84
N ALA A 214 8.94 -16.41 -8.56
CA ALA A 214 9.21 -15.03 -8.17
C ALA A 214 10.68 -14.61 -8.36
N GLU A 215 11.62 -15.55 -8.49
CA GLU A 215 13.06 -15.32 -8.43
C GLU A 215 13.54 -14.25 -9.41
N LYS A 216 13.21 -14.38 -10.69
CA LYS A 216 13.63 -13.41 -11.72
C LYS A 216 13.19 -11.99 -11.40
N MET A 217 11.95 -11.83 -10.92
CA MET A 217 11.41 -10.53 -10.57
C MET A 217 12.05 -9.99 -9.30
N LEU A 218 12.35 -10.85 -8.33
CA LEU A 218 13.03 -10.46 -7.09
C LEU A 218 14.43 -9.91 -7.40
N LEU A 219 15.21 -10.61 -8.22
CA LEU A 219 16.54 -10.15 -8.65
C LEU A 219 16.49 -8.78 -9.33
N ALA A 220 15.55 -8.59 -10.26
CA ALA A 220 15.38 -7.30 -10.95
C ALA A 220 15.00 -6.17 -9.97
N ARG A 221 14.13 -6.44 -9.00
CA ARG A 221 13.76 -5.48 -7.94
C ARG A 221 14.92 -5.16 -7.03
N GLU A 222 15.73 -6.15 -6.68
CA GLU A 222 16.93 -5.95 -5.85
C GLU A 222 17.90 -4.97 -6.51
N GLU A 223 18.19 -5.14 -7.79
CA GLU A 223 19.05 -4.22 -8.54
C GLU A 223 18.46 -2.79 -8.58
N THR A 224 17.14 -2.67 -8.74
CA THR A 224 16.47 -1.37 -8.64
C THR A 224 16.60 -0.76 -7.24
N CYS A 225 16.40 -1.56 -6.19
CA CYS A 225 16.58 -1.11 -4.80
C CYS A 225 18.00 -0.62 -4.52
N LYS A 226 19.03 -1.31 -5.03
CA LYS A 226 20.44 -0.89 -4.90
C LYS A 226 20.69 0.47 -5.57
N ARG A 227 20.19 0.68 -6.79
CA ARG A 227 20.33 1.99 -7.47
C ARG A 227 19.60 3.11 -6.72
N VAL A 228 18.40 2.82 -6.24
CA VAL A 228 17.62 3.77 -5.43
C VAL A 228 18.31 4.09 -4.11
N ALA A 229 18.85 3.08 -3.41
CA ALA A 229 19.61 3.26 -2.17
C ALA A 229 20.80 4.20 -2.39
N ALA A 230 21.58 3.97 -3.46
CA ALA A 230 22.71 4.84 -3.81
C ALA A 230 22.25 6.30 -4.05
N ARG A 231 21.12 6.50 -4.74
CA ARG A 231 20.52 7.85 -4.94
C ARG A 231 20.09 8.51 -3.63
N LEU A 232 19.63 7.73 -2.65
CA LEU A 232 19.16 8.23 -1.36
C LEU A 232 20.26 8.38 -0.31
N GLY A 233 21.50 7.94 -0.60
CA GLY A 233 22.60 7.94 0.36
C GLY A 233 22.36 6.95 1.52
N LEU A 234 21.88 5.76 1.20
CA LEU A 234 21.61 4.65 2.12
C LEU A 234 22.65 3.56 2.00
#